data_2f52bca95e9d0c3bb1a3f1146c82950a
#
_entry.id   2f52bca95e9d0c3bb1a3f1146c82950a
#
_cell.length_a   1.000
_cell.length_b   1.000
_cell.length_c   1.000
_cell.angle_alpha   90.00
_cell.angle_beta   90.00
_cell.angle_gamma   90.00
#
_symmetry.space_group_name_H-M   'P 1'
#
loop_
_entity.id
_entity.type
_entity.pdbx_description
1 polymer ?
#
loop_
_entity_poly.entity_id
_entity_poly.type
_entity_poly.pdbx_seq_one_letter_code
_entity_poly.pdbx_strand_id
1 'polypeptide(L)'
;MEKPNVYSHILKSTIVFGGMQGFNVLIGLLRNKFVALFIGPAGMGLVALFTSTIKLLGDITNLGLPVSAVRELSKAYEDTDRSVLERLVSVFRRWTLCTALVGMVLCVVLSSFISQLAFSSSDYTWHIVLLSPAVAFATLAAGETALLKATRKIHKLVKSSVYSLIASLVITVPLYYFYGIRGVVPVLVLVALAQAAIVLFYSFREYPWRFRGMFCEGYRFVRLGIAFIAGGVI
;
A
#
# COMPACT_ATOMS: atom_id res chain seq x y z
N MET A 1 -1.48 37.13 23.79
CA MET A 1 -1.13 36.08 22.80
C MET A 1 -1.45 34.75 23.45
N GLU A 2 -2.66 34.21 23.19
CA GLU A 2 -3.05 32.89 23.66
C GLU A 2 -2.20 31.84 22.97
N LYS A 3 -1.49 31.01 23.77
CA LYS A 3 -0.79 29.84 23.26
C LYS A 3 -1.83 28.93 22.59
N PRO A 4 -1.68 28.57 21.31
CA PRO A 4 -2.63 27.67 20.68
C PRO A 4 -2.68 26.38 21.51
N ASN A 5 -3.88 26.03 21.95
CA ASN A 5 -4.14 24.87 22.81
C ASN A 5 -3.63 23.61 22.11
N VAL A 6 -2.40 23.20 22.38
CA VAL A 6 -1.75 21.99 21.85
C VAL A 6 -2.64 20.77 22.09
N TYR A 7 -3.34 20.75 23.23
CA TYR A 7 -4.32 19.72 23.57
C TYR A 7 -5.50 19.66 22.59
N SER A 8 -6.04 20.80 22.15
CA SER A 8 -7.18 20.81 21.21
C SER A 8 -6.75 20.32 19.82
N HIS A 9 -5.52 20.62 19.40
CA HIS A 9 -4.98 20.13 18.13
C HIS A 9 -4.70 18.62 18.16
N ILE A 10 -4.16 18.12 19.27
CA ILE A 10 -3.93 16.67 19.48
C ILE A 10 -5.26 15.93 19.53
N LEU A 11 -6.22 16.41 20.33
CA LEU A 11 -7.57 15.84 20.42
C LEU A 11 -8.26 15.77 19.05
N LYS A 12 -8.24 16.86 18.28
CA LYS A 12 -8.83 16.90 16.94
C LYS A 12 -8.18 15.92 15.98
N SER A 13 -6.85 15.78 16.01
CA SER A 13 -6.12 14.80 15.20
C SER A 13 -6.46 13.37 15.61
N THR A 14 -6.54 13.09 16.92
CA THR A 14 -6.88 11.76 17.44
C THR A 14 -8.32 11.38 17.10
N ILE A 15 -9.28 12.29 17.20
CA ILE A 15 -10.68 12.05 16.82
C ILE A 15 -10.79 11.77 15.31
N VAL A 16 -10.07 12.52 14.48
CA VAL A 16 -10.06 12.30 13.02
C VAL A 16 -9.46 10.93 12.67
N PHE A 17 -8.35 10.54 13.31
CA PHE A 17 -7.75 9.22 13.11
C PHE A 17 -8.62 8.09 13.64
N GLY A 18 -9.17 8.25 14.84
CA GLY A 18 -10.07 7.25 15.45
C GLY A 18 -11.36 7.08 14.65
N GLY A 19 -11.97 8.18 14.21
CA GLY A 19 -13.15 8.16 13.35
C GLY A 19 -12.89 7.50 12.00
N MET A 20 -11.73 7.79 11.37
CA MET A 20 -11.30 7.11 10.14
C MET A 20 -11.12 5.60 10.36
N GLN A 21 -10.50 5.20 11.46
CA GLN A 21 -10.30 3.78 11.75
C GLN A 21 -11.63 3.06 11.99
N GLY A 22 -12.57 3.69 12.71
CA GLY A 22 -13.92 3.18 12.88
C GLY A 22 -14.66 3.01 11.55
N PHE A 23 -14.56 4.00 10.67
CA PHE A 23 -15.13 3.95 9.32
C PHE A 23 -14.49 2.85 8.46
N ASN A 24 -13.18 2.67 8.54
CA ASN A 24 -12.47 1.57 7.87
C ASN A 24 -12.98 0.21 8.32
N VAL A 25 -13.17 0.02 9.63
CA VAL A 25 -13.71 -1.22 10.20
C VAL A 25 -15.14 -1.47 9.71
N LEU A 26 -16.00 -0.47 9.74
CA LEU A 26 -17.39 -0.59 9.27
C LEU A 26 -17.48 -0.99 7.81
N ILE A 27 -16.75 -0.29 6.92
CA ILE A 27 -16.72 -0.62 5.49
C ILE A 27 -16.08 -1.99 5.27
N GLY A 28 -15.03 -2.34 6.01
CA GLY A 28 -14.42 -3.66 5.97
C GLY A 28 -15.39 -4.78 6.35
N LEU A 29 -16.18 -4.59 7.39
CA LEU A 29 -17.22 -5.55 7.80
C LEU A 29 -18.31 -5.69 6.74
N LEU A 30 -18.81 -4.59 6.19
CA LEU A 30 -19.77 -4.61 5.09
C LEU A 30 -19.22 -5.36 3.87
N ARG A 31 -18.00 -5.02 3.46
CA ARG A 31 -17.32 -5.70 2.34
C ARG A 31 -17.20 -7.20 2.61
N ASN A 32 -16.71 -7.60 3.78
CA ASN A 32 -16.55 -9.01 4.13
C ASN A 32 -17.88 -9.75 4.15
N LYS A 33 -18.97 -9.11 4.63
CA LYS A 33 -20.31 -9.68 4.58
C LYS A 33 -20.76 -9.96 3.14
N PHE A 34 -20.59 -8.99 2.23
CA PHE A 34 -20.94 -9.20 0.82
C PHE A 34 -20.06 -10.27 0.15
N VAL A 35 -18.75 -10.26 0.44
CA VAL A 35 -17.83 -11.28 -0.05
C VAL A 35 -18.28 -12.68 0.41
N ALA A 36 -18.58 -12.85 1.70
CA ALA A 36 -19.06 -14.12 2.26
C ALA A 36 -20.36 -14.57 1.59
N LEU A 37 -21.28 -13.64 1.31
CA LEU A 37 -22.58 -13.94 0.72
C LEU A 37 -22.49 -14.38 -0.74
N PHE A 38 -21.58 -13.79 -1.52
CA PHE A 38 -21.46 -14.06 -2.97
C PHE A 38 -20.53 -15.22 -3.31
N ILE A 39 -19.42 -15.37 -2.59
CA ILE A 39 -18.39 -16.39 -2.91
C ILE A 39 -18.26 -17.50 -1.85
N GLY A 40 -18.99 -17.38 -0.75
CA GLY A 40 -19.02 -18.39 0.32
C GLY A 40 -17.70 -18.53 1.08
N PRO A 41 -17.64 -19.49 2.05
CA PRO A 41 -16.45 -19.68 2.89
C PRO A 41 -15.19 -20.09 2.10
N ALA A 42 -15.34 -20.96 1.10
CA ALA A 42 -14.22 -21.39 0.25
C ALA A 42 -13.63 -20.23 -0.53
N GLY A 43 -14.47 -19.35 -1.11
CA GLY A 43 -14.02 -18.15 -1.81
C GLY A 43 -13.35 -17.14 -0.88
N MET A 44 -13.82 -17.00 0.36
CA MET A 44 -13.15 -16.17 1.38
C MET A 44 -11.75 -16.69 1.71
N GLY A 45 -11.57 -18.02 1.80
CA GLY A 45 -10.26 -18.64 1.98
C GLY A 45 -9.30 -18.31 0.83
N LEU A 46 -9.78 -18.39 -0.41
CA LEU A 46 -8.99 -18.01 -1.60
C LEU A 46 -8.58 -16.54 -1.57
N VAL A 47 -9.52 -15.63 -1.25
CA VAL A 47 -9.21 -14.19 -1.12
C VAL A 47 -8.17 -13.95 -0.04
N ALA A 48 -8.27 -14.64 1.10
CA ALA A 48 -7.31 -14.51 2.19
C ALA A 48 -5.91 -14.98 1.77
N LEU A 49 -5.81 -16.14 1.11
CA LEU A 49 -4.54 -16.68 0.63
C LEU A 49 -3.89 -15.76 -0.41
N PHE A 50 -4.62 -15.31 -1.43
CA PHE A 50 -4.09 -14.39 -2.43
C PHE A 50 -3.69 -13.04 -1.83
N THR A 51 -4.48 -12.50 -0.91
CA THR A 51 -4.16 -11.24 -0.23
C THR A 51 -2.90 -11.38 0.64
N SER A 52 -2.75 -12.50 1.34
CA SER A 52 -1.54 -12.81 2.11
C SER A 52 -0.31 -12.97 1.22
N THR A 53 -0.47 -13.58 0.04
CA THR A 53 0.59 -13.69 -0.96
C THR A 53 1.04 -12.32 -1.47
N ILE A 54 0.08 -11.43 -1.84
CA ILE A 54 0.39 -10.06 -2.26
C ILE A 54 1.16 -9.33 -1.16
N LYS A 55 0.69 -9.43 0.09
CA LYS A 55 1.30 -8.76 1.23
C LYS A 55 2.70 -9.30 1.50
N LEU A 56 2.87 -10.62 1.55
CA LEU A 56 4.16 -11.26 1.79
C LEU A 56 5.21 -10.84 0.75
N LEU A 57 4.87 -10.92 -0.53
CA LEU A 57 5.77 -10.50 -1.61
C LEU A 57 6.05 -8.99 -1.56
N GLY A 58 5.03 -8.18 -1.29
CA GLY A 58 5.19 -6.74 -1.11
C GLY A 58 6.13 -6.40 0.05
N ASP A 59 5.97 -7.03 1.20
CA ASP A 59 6.80 -6.80 2.39
C ASP A 59 8.26 -7.24 2.14
N ILE A 60 8.48 -8.39 1.49
CA ILE A 60 9.82 -8.88 1.13
C ILE A 60 10.49 -7.94 0.14
N THR A 61 9.80 -7.51 -0.90
CA THR A 61 10.40 -6.68 -1.97
C THR A 61 10.57 -5.22 -1.58
N ASN A 62 9.73 -4.71 -0.69
CA ASN A 62 9.86 -3.35 -0.16
C ASN A 62 11.10 -3.13 0.72
N LEU A 63 11.72 -4.20 1.27
CA LEU A 63 12.94 -4.12 2.09
C LEU A 63 12.87 -3.03 3.18
N GLY A 64 11.70 -2.80 3.77
CA GLY A 64 11.49 -1.76 4.78
C GLY A 64 11.54 -0.32 4.26
N LEU A 65 11.56 -0.10 2.94
CA LEU A 65 11.56 1.22 2.30
C LEU A 65 10.48 2.18 2.86
N PRO A 66 9.21 1.75 3.06
CA PRO A 66 8.18 2.65 3.59
C PRO A 66 8.52 3.17 5.00
N VAL A 67 9.15 2.35 5.84
CA VAL A 67 9.50 2.72 7.22
C VAL A 67 10.69 3.67 7.23
N SER A 68 11.75 3.36 6.50
CA SER A 68 12.93 4.20 6.37
C SER A 68 12.62 5.55 5.71
N ALA A 69 11.71 5.54 4.71
CA ALA A 69 11.25 6.75 4.05
C ALA A 69 10.50 7.69 5.01
N VAL A 70 9.60 7.18 5.85
CA VAL A 70 8.89 8.00 6.83
C VAL A 70 9.90 8.72 7.72
N ARG A 71 10.96 8.04 8.17
CA ARG A 71 11.98 8.63 9.03
C ARG A 71 12.82 9.70 8.34
N GLU A 72 13.37 9.40 7.16
CA GLU A 72 14.27 10.32 6.46
C GLU A 72 13.51 11.53 5.87
N LEU A 73 12.35 11.28 5.28
CA LEU A 73 11.52 12.36 4.73
C LEU A 73 10.91 13.26 5.81
N SER A 74 10.59 12.71 7.00
CA SER A 74 10.11 13.54 8.13
C SER A 74 11.20 14.49 8.61
N LYS A 75 12.45 14.03 8.70
CA LYS A 75 13.59 14.88 9.04
C LYS A 75 13.79 16.00 8.02
N ALA A 76 13.84 15.64 6.74
CA ALA A 76 13.98 16.62 5.66
C ALA A 76 12.80 17.59 5.58
N TYR A 77 11.61 17.19 6.01
CA TYR A 77 10.44 18.05 6.09
C TYR A 77 10.55 19.07 7.23
N GLU A 78 11.22 18.72 8.35
CA GLU A 78 11.47 19.61 9.49
C GLU A 78 12.61 20.62 9.22
N ASP A 79 13.60 20.24 8.41
CA ASP A 79 14.79 21.06 8.08
C ASP A 79 14.51 22.27 7.15
N THR A 80 13.25 22.55 6.82
CA THR A 80 12.78 23.74 6.05
C THR A 80 13.37 23.86 4.63
N ASP A 81 14.34 23.04 4.22
CA ASP A 81 14.90 23.08 2.87
C ASP A 81 14.07 22.26 1.87
N ARG A 82 13.15 22.97 1.20
CA ARG A 82 12.22 22.36 0.26
C ARG A 82 12.92 21.66 -0.93
N SER A 83 14.12 22.11 -1.30
CA SER A 83 14.86 21.53 -2.43
C SER A 83 15.40 20.13 -2.10
N VAL A 84 15.86 19.93 -0.88
CA VAL A 84 16.33 18.64 -0.36
C VAL A 84 15.16 17.66 -0.25
N LEU A 85 14.02 18.11 0.26
CA LEU A 85 12.82 17.28 0.36
C LEU A 85 12.34 16.81 -1.03
N GLU A 86 12.21 17.71 -2.00
CA GLU A 86 11.80 17.37 -3.38
C GLU A 86 12.76 16.36 -4.04
N ARG A 87 14.05 16.49 -3.77
CA ARG A 87 15.08 15.55 -4.26
C ARG A 87 14.91 14.17 -3.62
N LEU A 88 14.76 14.09 -2.29
CA LEU A 88 14.57 12.84 -1.58
C LEU A 88 13.28 12.14 -1.98
N VAL A 89 12.18 12.88 -2.17
CA VAL A 89 10.92 12.34 -2.68
C VAL A 89 11.10 11.72 -4.07
N SER A 90 11.84 12.38 -4.97
CA SER A 90 12.09 11.86 -6.31
C SER A 90 12.91 10.57 -6.28
N VAL A 91 13.94 10.52 -5.44
CA VAL A 91 14.76 9.32 -5.24
C VAL A 91 13.95 8.19 -4.67
N PHE A 92 13.17 8.46 -3.62
CA PHE A 92 12.31 7.46 -2.97
C PHE A 92 11.29 6.84 -3.94
N ARG A 93 10.60 7.66 -4.74
CA ARG A 93 9.65 7.17 -5.75
C ARG A 93 10.29 6.25 -6.79
N ARG A 94 11.49 6.56 -7.25
CA ARG A 94 12.23 5.69 -8.19
C ARG A 94 12.52 4.33 -7.56
N TRP A 95 12.99 4.33 -6.31
CA TRP A 95 13.25 3.08 -5.60
C TRP A 95 11.97 2.28 -5.36
N THR A 96 10.87 2.93 -4.96
CA THR A 96 9.56 2.29 -4.82
C THR A 96 9.09 1.67 -6.14
N LEU A 97 9.32 2.35 -7.27
CA LEU A 97 8.98 1.82 -8.58
C LEU A 97 9.86 0.62 -8.96
N CYS A 98 11.16 0.69 -8.69
CA CYS A 98 12.07 -0.46 -8.90
C CYS A 98 11.65 -1.66 -8.05
N THR A 99 11.36 -1.47 -6.76
CA THR A 99 10.92 -2.56 -5.87
C THR A 99 9.56 -3.11 -6.26
N ALA A 100 8.64 -2.28 -6.77
CA ALA A 100 7.37 -2.72 -7.31
C ALA A 100 7.54 -3.63 -8.54
N LEU A 101 8.43 -3.27 -9.46
CA LEU A 101 8.76 -4.09 -10.62
C LEU A 101 9.46 -5.40 -10.22
N VAL A 102 10.40 -5.34 -9.29
CA VAL A 102 11.05 -6.53 -8.74
C VAL A 102 10.03 -7.45 -8.07
N GLY A 103 9.08 -6.89 -7.29
CA GLY A 103 8.00 -7.64 -6.67
C GLY A 103 7.08 -8.34 -7.68
N MET A 104 6.76 -7.64 -8.77
CA MET A 104 5.99 -8.20 -9.87
C MET A 104 6.73 -9.38 -10.53
N VAL A 105 8.02 -9.22 -10.85
CA VAL A 105 8.85 -10.26 -11.46
C VAL A 105 9.01 -11.46 -10.52
N LEU A 106 9.30 -11.21 -9.23
CA LEU A 106 9.38 -12.27 -8.23
C LEU A 106 8.07 -13.03 -8.07
N CYS A 107 6.94 -12.35 -8.12
CA CYS A 107 5.62 -13.01 -8.10
C CYS A 107 5.45 -13.98 -9.27
N VAL A 108 5.87 -13.58 -10.47
CA VAL A 108 5.80 -14.42 -11.67
C VAL A 108 6.77 -15.62 -11.54
N VAL A 109 8.03 -15.37 -11.16
CA VAL A 109 9.06 -16.42 -11.05
C VAL A 109 8.73 -17.44 -9.96
N LEU A 110 8.25 -16.97 -8.80
CA LEU A 110 7.89 -17.85 -7.68
C LEU A 110 6.44 -18.39 -7.75
N SER A 111 5.68 -18.08 -8.80
CA SER A 111 4.26 -18.45 -8.90
C SER A 111 4.00 -19.94 -8.70
N SER A 112 4.83 -20.81 -9.30
CA SER A 112 4.71 -22.25 -9.17
C SER A 112 5.02 -22.73 -7.73
N PHE A 113 6.07 -22.18 -7.12
CA PHE A 113 6.45 -22.49 -5.76
C PHE A 113 5.37 -22.05 -4.75
N ILE A 114 4.86 -20.83 -4.92
CA ILE A 114 3.79 -20.28 -4.08
C ILE A 114 2.49 -21.07 -4.25
N SER A 115 2.17 -21.51 -5.48
CA SER A 115 1.00 -22.35 -5.75
C SER A 115 1.06 -23.65 -4.98
N GLN A 116 2.20 -24.34 -4.99
CA GLN A 116 2.40 -25.58 -4.25
C GLN A 116 2.38 -25.34 -2.74
N LEU A 117 3.04 -24.29 -2.25
CA LEU A 117 3.15 -24.00 -0.81
C LEU A 117 1.81 -23.57 -0.20
N ALA A 118 1.08 -22.67 -0.88
CA ALA A 118 -0.14 -22.07 -0.34
C ALA A 118 -1.41 -22.89 -0.62
N PHE A 119 -1.45 -23.62 -1.75
CA PHE A 119 -2.66 -24.32 -2.21
C PHE A 119 -2.47 -25.84 -2.32
N SER A 120 -1.25 -26.36 -2.09
CA SER A 120 -0.90 -27.79 -2.27
C SER A 120 -1.27 -28.33 -3.66
N SER A 121 -1.37 -27.46 -4.66
CA SER A 121 -1.75 -27.75 -6.04
C SER A 121 -1.06 -26.80 -7.01
N SER A 122 -0.77 -27.28 -8.21
CA SER A 122 -0.20 -26.45 -9.28
C SER A 122 -1.26 -25.68 -10.08
N ASP A 123 -2.55 -25.91 -9.84
CA ASP A 123 -3.66 -25.36 -10.62
C ASP A 123 -3.77 -23.83 -10.49
N TYR A 124 -3.27 -23.27 -9.38
CA TYR A 124 -3.33 -21.84 -9.08
C TYR A 124 -2.16 -21.04 -9.63
N THR A 125 -1.17 -21.67 -10.30
CA THR A 125 0.01 -20.99 -10.84
C THR A 125 -0.36 -19.83 -11.76
N TRP A 126 -1.29 -20.04 -12.72
CA TRP A 126 -1.77 -18.98 -13.60
C TRP A 126 -2.49 -17.84 -12.86
N HIS A 127 -3.24 -18.17 -11.82
CA HIS A 127 -3.92 -17.19 -10.99
C HIS A 127 -2.92 -16.27 -10.26
N ILE A 128 -1.79 -16.85 -9.79
CA ILE A 128 -0.71 -16.11 -9.13
C ILE A 128 0.05 -15.24 -10.15
N VAL A 129 0.29 -15.72 -11.36
CA VAL A 129 0.88 -14.91 -12.44
C VAL A 129 -0.01 -13.71 -12.76
N LEU A 130 -1.33 -13.90 -12.89
CA LEU A 130 -2.29 -12.83 -13.12
C LEU A 130 -2.40 -11.86 -11.92
N LEU A 131 -2.01 -12.30 -10.72
CA LEU A 131 -2.00 -11.49 -9.50
C LEU A 131 -0.76 -10.59 -9.41
N SER A 132 0.28 -10.85 -10.21
CA SER A 132 1.55 -10.10 -10.14
C SER A 132 1.42 -8.59 -10.29
N PRO A 133 0.52 -7.99 -11.13
CA PRO A 133 0.32 -6.57 -11.16
C PRO A 133 -0.23 -6.01 -9.84
N ALA A 134 -1.02 -6.80 -9.11
CA ALA A 134 -1.55 -6.36 -7.82
C ALA A 134 -0.43 -6.16 -6.79
N VAL A 135 0.63 -7.00 -6.83
CA VAL A 135 1.83 -6.81 -5.98
C VAL A 135 2.50 -5.47 -6.28
N ALA A 136 2.69 -5.15 -7.56
CA ALA A 136 3.29 -3.88 -7.97
C ALA A 136 2.45 -2.67 -7.53
N PHE A 137 1.14 -2.70 -7.75
CA PHE A 137 0.24 -1.62 -7.35
C PHE A 137 0.16 -1.47 -5.83
N ALA A 138 0.13 -2.57 -5.08
CA ALA A 138 0.13 -2.54 -3.62
C ALA A 138 1.43 -1.91 -3.07
N THR A 139 2.59 -2.27 -3.65
CA THR A 139 3.90 -1.71 -3.30
C THR A 139 3.96 -0.21 -3.58
N LEU A 140 3.49 0.25 -4.75
CA LEU A 140 3.41 1.66 -5.10
C LEU A 140 2.49 2.43 -4.14
N ALA A 141 1.31 1.88 -3.84
CA ALA A 141 0.37 2.49 -2.90
C ALA A 141 0.97 2.61 -1.48
N ALA A 142 1.71 1.59 -1.02
CA ALA A 142 2.39 1.62 0.27
C ALA A 142 3.46 2.72 0.33
N GLY A 143 4.27 2.87 -0.73
CA GLY A 143 5.29 3.92 -0.83
C GLY A 143 4.68 5.32 -0.77
N GLU A 144 3.70 5.61 -1.61
CA GLU A 144 3.06 6.94 -1.62
C GLU A 144 2.27 7.23 -0.32
N THR A 145 1.72 6.21 0.32
CA THR A 145 1.12 6.32 1.65
C THR A 145 2.17 6.69 2.70
N ALA A 146 3.36 6.10 2.64
CA ALA A 146 4.49 6.44 3.51
C ALA A 146 4.95 7.89 3.30
N LEU A 147 4.99 8.37 2.05
CA LEU A 147 5.30 9.75 1.72
C LEU A 147 4.29 10.74 2.34
N LEU A 148 2.98 10.46 2.22
CA LEU A 148 1.94 11.30 2.82
C LEU A 148 2.01 11.31 4.37
N LYS A 149 2.41 10.19 4.99
CA LYS A 149 2.65 10.09 6.43
C LYS A 149 3.86 10.93 6.83
N ALA A 150 4.99 10.78 6.13
CA ALA A 150 6.23 11.49 6.39
C ALA A 150 6.08 13.00 6.34
N THR A 151 5.30 13.49 5.39
CA THR A 151 5.05 14.93 5.17
C THR A 151 3.88 15.47 6.00
N ARG A 152 3.40 14.70 6.96
CA ARG A 152 2.28 15.07 7.87
C ARG A 152 1.01 15.54 7.15
N LYS A 153 0.78 15.10 5.91
CA LYS A 153 -0.42 15.43 5.11
C LYS A 153 -1.61 14.54 5.48
N ILE A 154 -1.94 14.53 6.79
CA ILE A 154 -2.92 13.65 7.41
C ILE A 154 -4.30 13.72 6.72
N HIS A 155 -4.78 14.94 6.43
CA HIS A 155 -6.07 15.12 5.77
C HIS A 155 -6.13 14.47 4.38
N LYS A 156 -5.02 14.48 3.64
CA LYS A 156 -4.95 13.83 2.31
C LYS A 156 -4.84 12.31 2.45
N LEU A 157 -4.10 11.84 3.45
CA LEU A 157 -4.03 10.43 3.79
C LEU A 157 -5.42 9.87 4.13
N VAL A 158 -6.18 10.58 5.00
CA VAL A 158 -7.55 10.20 5.37
C VAL A 158 -8.45 10.16 4.15
N LYS A 159 -8.45 11.23 3.33
CA LYS A 159 -9.26 11.29 2.11
C LYS A 159 -8.92 10.15 1.14
N SER A 160 -7.64 9.92 0.87
CA SER A 160 -7.22 8.83 -0.03
C SER A 160 -7.65 7.47 0.50
N SER A 161 -7.54 7.22 1.81
CA SER A 161 -7.99 5.96 2.44
C SER A 161 -9.49 5.76 2.29
N VAL A 162 -10.30 6.78 2.59
CA VAL A 162 -11.77 6.70 2.46
C VAL A 162 -12.18 6.44 1.02
N TYR A 163 -11.62 7.19 0.05
CA TYR A 163 -11.93 6.95 -1.36
C TYR A 163 -11.48 5.56 -1.84
N SER A 164 -10.33 5.07 -1.37
CA SER A 164 -9.85 3.72 -1.69
C SER A 164 -10.78 2.63 -1.16
N LEU A 165 -11.34 2.82 0.04
CA LEU A 165 -12.32 1.89 0.62
C LEU A 165 -13.63 1.88 -0.16
N ILE A 166 -14.15 3.06 -0.50
CA ILE A 166 -15.38 3.17 -1.31
C ILE A 166 -15.15 2.53 -2.68
N ALA A 167 -14.03 2.84 -3.34
CA ALA A 167 -13.68 2.24 -4.63
C ALA A 167 -13.55 0.71 -4.51
N SER A 168 -12.90 0.21 -3.46
CA SER A 168 -12.80 -1.23 -3.18
C SER A 168 -14.18 -1.88 -3.06
N LEU A 169 -15.13 -1.26 -2.35
CA LEU A 169 -16.48 -1.78 -2.20
C LEU A 169 -17.24 -1.77 -3.53
N VAL A 170 -17.18 -0.66 -4.25
CA VAL A 170 -17.85 -0.48 -5.57
C VAL A 170 -17.31 -1.46 -6.62
N ILE A 171 -16.02 -1.81 -6.56
CA ILE A 171 -15.42 -2.81 -7.46
C ILE A 171 -15.76 -4.23 -7.00
N THR A 172 -15.63 -4.51 -5.72
CA THR A 172 -15.75 -5.88 -5.17
C THR A 172 -17.17 -6.43 -5.29
N VAL A 173 -18.17 -5.62 -4.92
CA VAL A 173 -19.57 -6.10 -4.86
C VAL A 173 -20.10 -6.53 -6.23
N PRO A 174 -20.07 -5.70 -7.30
CA PRO A 174 -20.61 -6.12 -8.58
C PRO A 174 -19.77 -7.24 -9.23
N LEU A 175 -18.44 -7.21 -9.10
CA LEU A 175 -17.64 -8.27 -9.72
C LEU A 175 -17.91 -9.63 -9.08
N TYR A 176 -18.04 -9.70 -7.76
CA TYR A 176 -18.38 -10.99 -7.12
C TYR A 176 -19.81 -11.42 -7.38
N TYR A 177 -20.73 -10.47 -7.56
CA TYR A 177 -22.10 -10.78 -7.93
C TYR A 177 -22.17 -11.44 -9.32
N PHE A 178 -21.42 -10.92 -10.32
CA PHE A 178 -21.46 -11.44 -11.69
C PHE A 178 -20.52 -12.64 -11.93
N TYR A 179 -19.34 -12.65 -11.34
CA TYR A 179 -18.30 -13.65 -11.63
C TYR A 179 -18.09 -14.68 -10.51
N GLY A 180 -18.66 -14.46 -9.32
CA GLY A 180 -18.47 -15.34 -8.17
C GLY A 180 -16.98 -15.57 -7.84
N ILE A 181 -16.60 -16.82 -7.60
CA ILE A 181 -15.22 -17.21 -7.24
C ILE A 181 -14.22 -16.92 -8.36
N ARG A 182 -14.62 -17.01 -9.62
CA ARG A 182 -13.74 -16.69 -10.77
C ARG A 182 -13.32 -15.21 -10.80
N GLY A 183 -14.09 -14.34 -10.15
CA GLY A 183 -13.81 -12.92 -10.01
C GLY A 183 -12.72 -12.56 -9.00
N VAL A 184 -12.20 -13.51 -8.22
CA VAL A 184 -11.28 -13.20 -7.10
C VAL A 184 -10.01 -12.49 -7.59
N VAL A 185 -9.32 -13.04 -8.58
CA VAL A 185 -8.07 -12.46 -9.10
C VAL A 185 -8.30 -11.09 -9.74
N PRO A 186 -9.24 -10.93 -10.72
CA PRO A 186 -9.49 -9.61 -11.31
C PRO A 186 -9.94 -8.56 -10.28
N VAL A 187 -10.73 -8.94 -9.28
CA VAL A 187 -11.12 -8.03 -8.19
C VAL A 187 -9.90 -7.53 -7.42
N LEU A 188 -8.99 -8.43 -7.02
CA LEU A 188 -7.79 -8.05 -6.26
C LEU A 188 -6.89 -7.13 -7.08
N VAL A 189 -6.71 -7.39 -8.36
CA VAL A 189 -5.91 -6.53 -9.26
C VAL A 189 -6.55 -5.16 -9.44
N LEU A 190 -7.86 -5.10 -9.71
CA LEU A 190 -8.57 -3.84 -9.91
C LEU A 190 -8.65 -3.00 -8.63
N VAL A 191 -8.83 -3.62 -7.47
CA VAL A 191 -8.81 -2.93 -6.19
C VAL A 191 -7.43 -2.38 -5.88
N ALA A 192 -6.35 -3.14 -6.12
CA ALA A 192 -4.99 -2.67 -5.94
C ALA A 192 -4.65 -1.51 -6.89
N LEU A 193 -5.07 -1.60 -8.15
CA LEU A 193 -4.93 -0.52 -9.14
C LEU A 193 -5.68 0.74 -8.72
N ALA A 194 -6.94 0.62 -8.32
CA ALA A 194 -7.75 1.75 -7.86
C ALA A 194 -7.13 2.42 -6.63
N GLN A 195 -6.66 1.63 -5.67
CA GLN A 195 -5.98 2.12 -4.48
C GLN A 195 -4.69 2.86 -4.85
N ALA A 196 -3.85 2.29 -5.72
CA ALA A 196 -2.64 2.93 -6.19
C ALA A 196 -2.95 4.24 -6.91
N ALA A 197 -3.91 4.23 -7.83
CA ALA A 197 -4.31 5.42 -8.60
C ALA A 197 -4.80 6.56 -7.69
N ILE A 198 -5.64 6.25 -6.70
CA ILE A 198 -6.16 7.23 -5.76
C ILE A 198 -5.03 7.84 -4.92
N VAL A 199 -4.17 7.00 -4.33
CA VAL A 199 -3.06 7.49 -3.48
C VAL A 199 -2.06 8.29 -4.30
N LEU A 200 -1.70 7.82 -5.51
CA LEU A 200 -0.84 8.54 -6.45
C LEU A 200 -1.42 9.91 -6.83
N PHE A 201 -2.71 9.98 -7.13
CA PHE A 201 -3.37 11.25 -7.47
C PHE A 201 -3.23 12.29 -6.34
N TYR A 202 -3.49 11.88 -5.08
CA TYR A 202 -3.35 12.79 -3.93
C TYR A 202 -1.89 13.17 -3.66
N SER A 203 -0.95 12.24 -3.86
CA SER A 203 0.46 12.46 -3.63
C SER A 203 1.09 13.33 -4.71
N PHE A 204 0.76 13.11 -5.99
CA PHE A 204 1.30 13.93 -7.10
C PHE A 204 0.79 15.37 -7.09
N ARG A 205 -0.38 15.60 -6.56
CA ARG A 205 -0.91 16.95 -6.37
C ARG A 205 -0.10 17.77 -5.35
N GLU A 206 0.57 17.11 -4.41
CA GLU A 206 1.45 17.77 -3.43
C GLU A 206 2.88 17.89 -3.91
N TYR A 207 3.41 16.79 -4.42
CA TYR A 207 4.78 16.67 -4.88
C TYR A 207 4.76 16.17 -6.33
N PRO A 208 4.78 17.09 -7.33
CA PRO A 208 4.81 16.69 -8.73
C PRO A 208 6.07 15.88 -9.03
N TRP A 209 5.97 14.95 -9.98
CA TRP A 209 7.09 14.11 -10.36
C TRP A 209 8.16 14.99 -11.05
N ARG A 210 9.28 15.20 -10.39
CA ARG A 210 10.45 15.83 -10.96
C ARG A 210 11.59 14.82 -11.00
N PHE A 211 12.15 14.58 -12.17
CA PHE A 211 13.31 13.70 -12.37
C PHE A 211 14.60 14.36 -11.87
N ARG A 212 14.70 14.73 -10.59
CA ARG A 212 15.89 15.28 -9.95
C ARG A 212 16.46 14.30 -8.92
N GLY A 213 17.77 14.01 -9.02
CA GLY A 213 18.52 13.17 -8.07
C GLY A 213 19.16 11.93 -8.68
N MET A 214 20.31 11.50 -8.15
CA MET A 214 21.04 10.31 -8.63
C MET A 214 20.51 9.05 -7.91
N PHE A 215 20.46 7.92 -8.60
CA PHE A 215 20.07 6.61 -8.07
C PHE A 215 20.91 6.20 -6.85
N CYS A 216 22.19 6.59 -6.79
CA CYS A 216 23.10 6.26 -5.68
C CYS A 216 22.64 6.75 -4.30
N GLU A 217 21.88 7.83 -4.22
CA GLU A 217 21.39 8.34 -2.93
C GLU A 217 20.31 7.45 -2.31
N GLY A 218 19.63 6.66 -3.13
CA GLY A 218 18.59 5.74 -2.67
C GLY A 218 19.12 4.52 -1.92
N TYR A 219 20.38 4.15 -2.07
CA TYR A 219 21.01 3.05 -1.32
C TYR A 219 20.93 3.28 0.20
N ARG A 220 20.95 4.54 0.63
CA ARG A 220 20.76 4.91 2.05
C ARG A 220 19.41 4.47 2.61
N PHE A 221 18.32 4.59 1.83
CA PHE A 221 16.98 4.13 2.22
C PHE A 221 16.92 2.61 2.38
N VAL A 222 17.53 1.87 1.45
CA VAL A 222 17.58 0.41 1.49
C VAL A 222 18.38 -0.08 2.69
N ARG A 223 19.57 0.49 2.91
CA ARG A 223 20.43 0.13 4.06
C ARG A 223 19.73 0.37 5.40
N LEU A 224 19.04 1.50 5.53
CA LEU A 224 18.27 1.82 6.74
C LEU A 224 17.05 0.91 6.86
N GLY A 225 16.35 0.59 5.76
CA GLY A 225 15.20 -0.31 5.74
C GLY A 225 15.59 -1.72 6.21
N ILE A 226 16.67 -2.27 5.68
CA ILE A 226 17.19 -3.58 6.09
C ILE A 226 17.60 -3.58 7.58
N ALA A 227 18.27 -2.52 8.03
CA ALA A 227 18.65 -2.39 9.45
C ALA A 227 17.41 -2.34 10.37
N PHE A 228 16.32 -1.73 9.94
CA PHE A 228 15.05 -1.72 10.69
C PHE A 228 14.36 -3.07 10.73
N ILE A 229 14.36 -3.82 9.62
CA ILE A 229 13.81 -5.18 9.60
C ILE A 229 14.64 -6.08 10.51
N ALA A 230 15.98 -6.00 10.44
CA ALA A 230 16.87 -6.78 11.30
C ALA A 230 16.79 -6.36 12.78
N GLY A 231 16.65 -5.07 13.08
CA GLY A 231 16.51 -4.56 14.43
C GLY A 231 15.12 -4.69 15.04
N GLY A 232 14.09 -4.83 14.24
CA GLY A 232 12.70 -5.06 14.72
C GLY A 232 12.40 -6.52 15.07
N VAL A 233 13.37 -7.42 14.92
CA VAL A 233 13.32 -8.84 15.34
C VAL A 233 13.89 -9.02 16.75
N ILE A 234 14.39 -7.96 17.37
CA ILE A 234 14.81 -7.91 18.79
C ILE A 234 13.78 -7.07 19.55
#